data_cb73461de8a089391ec62045305c4cbb
#
_entry.id   cb73461de8a089391ec62045305c4cbb
#
_cell.length_a   1.000
_cell.length_b   1.000
_cell.length_c   1.000
_cell.angle_alpha   90.00
_cell.angle_beta   90.00
_cell.angle_gamma   90.00
#
_symmetry.space_group_name_H-M   'P 1'
#
loop_
_entity.id
_entity.type
_entity.pdbx_description
1 polymer ?
#
loop_
_entity_poly.entity_id
_entity_poly.type
_entity_poly.pdbx_seq_one_letter_code
_entity_poly.pdbx_strand_id
1 'polypeptide(L)'
;MDSSAPRLDCTGTTPAVGYHHFHDDLSLNFQCNRWVQWIGPSALAEVTELAGRCDMYPEWIDGFLGLADAARDTGRELASAYYDRAAEFFMRPDDPRREGARTRFVHTMRALYDVTPDQVPYAGSALPAFDLRPVAETGSTIVVFGGFDSYIEEFLPMLATMVDAGHRVVAFEGPGQGGALEERGLPMVPEWERPVSAVLDHYGLTDVTAVGESLGGGLVIRAAAFEPRISRVVSMDILDDEFEVIARQIGGGITPVLRALLAVRARGIVNAVARRAIARKPVAAWGLQQGMHITGTATAYDFLRSTTRFHTRRISQFVTADVLLLAGADDHYVPLKQLGRQAANLKRARSVTTRTFTTAEQASNHCQVGNIGAAVHVIQAWLEISTSSRLAEKADSAGEFVR
;
A
#
# COMPACT_ATOMS: atom_id res chain seq x y z
N MET A 1 -0.27 36.15 -4.88
CA MET A 1 -0.86 35.24 -3.92
C MET A 1 0.23 34.28 -3.53
N ASP A 2 0.73 34.43 -2.33
CA ASP A 2 1.89 33.73 -1.81
C ASP A 2 1.46 32.32 -1.40
N SER A 3 1.70 31.32 -2.25
CA SER A 3 1.41 29.93 -1.93
C SER A 3 2.61 29.33 -1.21
N SER A 4 2.73 29.61 0.10
CA SER A 4 3.61 28.81 0.95
C SER A 4 2.96 27.44 1.13
N ALA A 5 3.30 26.50 0.24
CA ALA A 5 3.01 25.09 0.48
C ALA A 5 3.63 24.67 1.83
N PRO A 6 2.93 23.86 2.63
CA PRO A 6 3.46 23.40 3.92
C PRO A 6 4.82 22.72 3.69
N ARG A 7 5.82 23.15 4.42
CA ARG A 7 7.14 22.52 4.41
C ARG A 7 7.07 21.33 5.35
N LEU A 8 7.23 20.12 4.82
CA LEU A 8 7.51 18.97 5.64
C LEU A 8 8.84 19.23 6.36
N ASP A 9 8.79 19.49 7.64
CA ASP A 9 10.00 19.50 8.48
C ASP A 9 10.36 18.03 8.77
N CYS A 10 11.10 17.44 7.83
CA CYS A 10 11.42 16.01 7.80
C CYS A 10 12.60 15.68 8.73
N THR A 11 12.78 16.39 9.83
CA THR A 11 13.79 16.04 10.82
C THR A 11 13.47 14.68 11.45
N GLY A 12 13.78 13.62 10.68
CA GLY A 12 14.44 12.49 11.31
C GLY A 12 13.65 11.30 11.76
N THR A 13 12.73 10.73 11.00
CA THR A 13 12.44 9.30 11.21
C THR A 13 12.77 8.48 9.97
N THR A 14 14.07 8.18 9.81
CA THR A 14 14.46 7.07 8.95
C THR A 14 13.81 5.80 9.51
N PRO A 15 13.00 5.06 8.74
CA PRO A 15 12.41 3.82 9.20
C PRO A 15 13.45 2.89 9.80
N ALA A 16 13.15 2.27 10.94
CA ALA A 16 14.09 1.39 11.61
C ALA A 16 14.37 0.15 10.75
N VAL A 17 15.62 -0.32 10.78
CA VAL A 17 16.03 -1.53 10.08
C VAL A 17 16.07 -2.69 11.07
N GLY A 18 15.38 -3.77 10.74
CA GLY A 18 15.34 -5.03 11.49
C GLY A 18 13.98 -5.71 11.37
N TYR A 19 14.00 -7.01 11.10
CA TYR A 19 12.81 -7.86 11.19
C TYR A 19 12.98 -8.78 12.38
N HIS A 20 12.20 -8.54 13.42
CA HIS A 20 12.34 -9.18 14.72
C HIS A 20 11.32 -10.32 14.90
N HIS A 21 11.63 -11.26 15.77
CA HIS A 21 10.69 -12.28 16.21
C HIS A 21 9.97 -11.81 17.47
N PHE A 22 8.75 -11.35 17.32
CA PHE A 22 7.86 -10.91 18.41
C PHE A 22 6.82 -11.97 18.78
N HIS A 23 6.39 -12.78 17.79
CA HIS A 23 5.27 -13.71 17.96
C HIS A 23 5.40 -14.92 17.02
N ASP A 24 4.91 -16.10 17.47
CA ASP A 24 4.93 -17.34 16.66
C ASP A 24 3.90 -17.33 15.51
N ASP A 25 2.78 -16.62 15.67
CA ASP A 25 1.85 -16.40 14.57
C ASP A 25 2.45 -15.41 13.57
N LEU A 26 2.56 -15.87 12.31
CA LEU A 26 3.22 -15.11 11.24
C LEU A 26 2.57 -13.75 10.95
N SER A 27 1.24 -13.68 11.05
CA SER A 27 0.50 -12.44 10.79
C SER A 27 0.71 -11.42 11.92
N LEU A 28 0.63 -11.86 13.19
CA LEU A 28 0.90 -10.98 14.33
C LEU A 28 2.36 -10.53 14.35
N ASN A 29 3.30 -11.45 14.10
CA ASN A 29 4.72 -11.10 14.00
C ASN A 29 4.99 -10.05 12.89
N PHE A 30 4.38 -10.23 11.73
CA PHE A 30 4.50 -9.28 10.63
C PHE A 30 3.97 -7.90 11.03
N GLN A 31 2.80 -7.83 11.64
CA GLN A 31 2.20 -6.56 12.05
C GLN A 31 3.03 -5.87 13.15
N CYS A 32 3.60 -6.60 14.13
CA CYS A 32 4.53 -6.00 15.09
C CYS A 32 5.70 -5.30 14.37
N ASN A 33 6.33 -5.97 13.41
CA ASN A 33 7.42 -5.39 12.64
C ASN A 33 6.99 -4.18 11.81
N ARG A 34 5.77 -4.20 11.22
CA ARG A 34 5.20 -3.09 10.46
C ARG A 34 5.10 -1.81 11.31
N TRP A 35 4.69 -1.90 12.55
CA TRP A 35 4.57 -0.73 13.40
C TRP A 35 5.90 -0.29 14.00
N VAL A 36 6.72 -1.23 14.44
CA VAL A 36 8.04 -0.93 15.03
C VAL A 36 8.96 -0.21 14.04
N GLN A 37 8.93 -0.56 12.75
CA GLN A 37 9.77 0.13 11.76
C GLN A 37 9.49 1.64 11.66
N TRP A 38 8.24 2.06 11.90
CA TRP A 38 7.86 3.48 11.87
C TRP A 38 8.14 4.20 13.18
N ILE A 39 7.89 3.53 14.31
CA ILE A 39 8.11 4.11 15.65
C ILE A 39 9.60 4.17 16.00
N GLY A 40 10.34 3.16 15.56
CA GLY A 40 11.77 3.03 15.83
C GLY A 40 12.10 2.14 17.04
N PRO A 41 13.41 2.08 17.41
CA PRO A 41 13.92 1.16 18.44
C PRO A 41 13.27 1.31 19.82
N SER A 42 12.72 2.48 20.15
CA SER A 42 12.02 2.70 21.43
C SER A 42 10.79 1.83 21.64
N ALA A 43 10.18 1.34 20.54
CA ALA A 43 9.02 0.46 20.59
C ALA A 43 9.37 -1.02 20.82
N LEU A 44 10.63 -1.42 20.65
CA LEU A 44 11.03 -2.85 20.67
C LEU A 44 10.64 -3.55 21.98
N ALA A 45 10.96 -2.95 23.12
CA ALA A 45 10.66 -3.55 24.43
C ALA A 45 9.15 -3.62 24.69
N GLU A 46 8.42 -2.53 24.41
CA GLU A 46 6.97 -2.43 24.60
C GLU A 46 6.21 -3.45 23.75
N VAL A 47 6.57 -3.54 22.45
CA VAL A 47 5.93 -4.46 21.51
C VAL A 47 6.31 -5.91 21.80
N THR A 48 7.56 -6.19 22.23
CA THR A 48 7.96 -7.54 22.66
C THR A 48 7.17 -8.01 23.88
N GLU A 49 7.02 -7.15 24.89
CA GLU A 49 6.24 -7.48 26.08
C GLU A 49 4.76 -7.70 25.76
N LEU A 50 4.19 -6.84 24.91
CA LEU A 50 2.80 -6.97 24.50
C LEU A 50 2.59 -8.24 23.67
N ALA A 51 3.39 -8.47 22.63
CA ALA A 51 3.26 -9.63 21.75
C ALA A 51 3.35 -10.96 22.50
N GLY A 52 4.21 -11.05 23.52
CA GLY A 52 4.33 -12.24 24.38
C GLY A 52 3.08 -12.55 25.22
N ARG A 53 2.07 -11.69 25.21
CA ARG A 53 0.82 -11.84 25.96
C ARG A 53 -0.42 -11.87 25.06
N CYS A 54 -0.26 -11.74 23.75
CA CYS A 54 -1.37 -11.66 22.80
C CYS A 54 -1.49 -12.95 22.00
N ASP A 55 -2.49 -13.77 22.33
CA ASP A 55 -2.84 -14.95 21.52
C ASP A 55 -3.97 -14.65 20.51
N MET A 56 -4.76 -13.61 20.76
CA MET A 56 -5.94 -13.25 19.98
C MET A 56 -6.05 -11.75 19.71
N TYR A 57 -6.83 -11.37 18.69
CA TYR A 57 -7.03 -9.97 18.31
C TYR A 57 -7.64 -9.06 19.42
N PRO A 58 -8.55 -9.51 20.30
CA PRO A 58 -9.00 -8.66 21.42
C PRO A 58 -7.85 -8.19 22.32
N GLU A 59 -6.94 -9.10 22.69
CA GLU A 59 -5.77 -8.79 23.53
C GLU A 59 -4.81 -7.85 22.82
N TRP A 60 -4.61 -8.03 21.51
CA TRP A 60 -3.87 -7.12 20.65
C TRP A 60 -4.48 -5.71 20.68
N ILE A 61 -5.79 -5.61 20.42
CA ILE A 61 -6.50 -4.32 20.36
C ILE A 61 -6.37 -3.58 21.69
N ASP A 62 -6.69 -4.25 22.79
CA ASP A 62 -6.65 -3.67 24.15
C ASP A 62 -5.22 -3.26 24.53
N GLY A 63 -4.24 -4.11 24.20
CA GLY A 63 -2.84 -3.87 24.49
C GLY A 63 -2.28 -2.67 23.71
N PHE A 64 -2.52 -2.59 22.40
CA PHE A 64 -2.05 -1.46 21.61
C PHE A 64 -2.77 -0.16 21.95
N LEU A 65 -4.05 -0.17 22.31
CA LEU A 65 -4.72 1.02 22.84
C LEU A 65 -4.05 1.50 24.16
N GLY A 66 -3.70 0.55 25.05
CA GLY A 66 -2.97 0.89 26.29
C GLY A 66 -1.59 1.48 26.01
N LEU A 67 -0.84 0.95 25.05
CA LEU A 67 0.44 1.54 24.61
C LEU A 67 0.25 2.93 23.98
N ALA A 68 -0.82 3.13 23.20
CA ALA A 68 -1.14 4.42 22.60
C ALA A 68 -1.41 5.48 23.67
N ASP A 69 -2.18 5.15 24.70
CA ASP A 69 -2.47 6.05 25.82
C ASP A 69 -1.20 6.39 26.63
N ALA A 70 -0.40 5.38 26.99
CA ALA A 70 0.86 5.57 27.70
C ALA A 70 1.88 6.41 26.91
N ALA A 71 1.95 6.21 25.59
CA ALA A 71 2.79 7.01 24.72
C ALA A 71 2.31 8.47 24.65
N ARG A 72 1.00 8.69 24.59
CA ARG A 72 0.39 10.03 24.59
C ARG A 72 0.65 10.79 25.89
N ASP A 73 0.48 10.14 27.04
CA ASP A 73 0.73 10.72 28.35
C ASP A 73 2.20 11.14 28.55
N THR A 74 3.11 10.52 27.81
CA THR A 74 4.55 10.82 27.85
C THR A 74 5.03 11.69 26.67
N GLY A 75 4.13 12.23 25.84
CA GLY A 75 4.45 13.10 24.71
C GLY A 75 5.13 12.41 23.53
N ARG A 76 5.04 11.07 23.44
CA ARG A 76 5.56 10.27 22.31
C ARG A 76 4.51 10.17 21.21
N GLU A 77 4.22 11.28 20.55
CA GLU A 77 3.10 11.44 19.62
C GLU A 77 3.16 10.45 18.45
N LEU A 78 4.33 10.30 17.82
CA LEU A 78 4.51 9.34 16.72
C LEU A 78 4.21 7.90 17.16
N ALA A 79 4.73 7.49 18.31
CA ALA A 79 4.47 6.17 18.85
C ALA A 79 2.98 5.98 19.17
N SER A 80 2.36 6.98 19.84
CA SER A 80 0.92 6.97 20.12
C SER A 80 0.09 6.79 18.85
N ALA A 81 0.40 7.52 17.77
CA ALA A 81 -0.31 7.42 16.50
C ALA A 81 -0.23 6.00 15.92
N TYR A 82 0.98 5.45 15.79
CA TYR A 82 1.13 4.10 15.24
C TYR A 82 0.58 2.99 16.14
N TYR A 83 0.54 3.17 17.46
CA TYR A 83 -0.14 2.23 18.36
C TYR A 83 -1.67 2.31 18.22
N ASP A 84 -2.26 3.51 18.06
CA ASP A 84 -3.69 3.65 17.70
C ASP A 84 -3.99 2.95 16.37
N ARG A 85 -3.11 3.09 15.37
CA ARG A 85 -3.25 2.41 14.06
C ARG A 85 -3.09 0.90 14.16
N ALA A 86 -2.14 0.42 14.99
CA ALA A 86 -1.95 -1.01 15.26
C ALA A 86 -3.18 -1.65 15.91
N ALA A 87 -3.82 -0.93 16.84
CA ALA A 87 -5.06 -1.37 17.45
C ALA A 87 -6.21 -1.40 16.43
N GLU A 88 -6.40 -0.31 15.69
CA GLU A 88 -7.46 -0.17 14.68
C GLU A 88 -7.39 -1.25 13.60
N PHE A 89 -6.19 -1.68 13.23
CA PHE A 89 -5.94 -2.65 12.16
C PHE A 89 -6.75 -3.95 12.29
N PHE A 90 -6.86 -4.50 13.48
CA PHE A 90 -7.62 -5.71 13.74
C PHE A 90 -9.03 -5.47 14.29
N MET A 91 -9.44 -4.21 14.47
CA MET A 91 -10.81 -3.92 14.87
C MET A 91 -11.77 -4.23 13.73
N ARG A 92 -12.89 -4.82 14.09
CA ARG A 92 -13.98 -5.04 13.15
C ARG A 92 -14.61 -3.71 12.75
N PRO A 93 -15.24 -3.61 11.56
CA PRO A 93 -15.94 -2.38 11.15
C PRO A 93 -17.03 -1.90 12.13
N ASP A 94 -17.60 -2.83 12.91
CA ASP A 94 -18.64 -2.57 13.93
C ASP A 94 -18.08 -2.35 15.35
N ASP A 95 -16.76 -2.35 15.55
CA ASP A 95 -16.14 -2.06 16.86
C ASP A 95 -16.30 -0.55 17.17
N PRO A 96 -16.96 -0.19 18.30
CA PRO A 96 -17.22 1.22 18.63
C PRO A 96 -15.95 2.04 18.89
N ARG A 97 -14.79 1.42 19.11
CA ARG A 97 -13.49 2.09 19.36
C ARG A 97 -12.77 2.44 18.05
N ARG A 98 -13.14 1.77 16.94
CA ARG A 98 -12.43 1.85 15.66
C ARG A 98 -12.35 3.28 15.11
N GLU A 99 -13.46 3.99 15.09
CA GLU A 99 -13.50 5.38 14.61
C GLU A 99 -12.62 6.31 15.45
N GLY A 100 -12.66 6.14 16.80
CA GLY A 100 -11.83 6.93 17.70
C GLY A 100 -10.33 6.69 17.50
N ALA A 101 -9.90 5.43 17.39
CA ALA A 101 -8.49 5.07 17.16
C ALA A 101 -8.02 5.61 15.79
N ARG A 102 -8.80 5.40 14.72
CA ARG A 102 -8.53 5.94 13.38
C ARG A 102 -8.39 7.46 13.39
N THR A 103 -9.32 8.15 14.03
CA THR A 103 -9.34 9.62 14.08
C THR A 103 -8.09 10.16 14.80
N ARG A 104 -7.70 9.56 15.94
CA ARG A 104 -6.48 9.96 16.66
C ARG A 104 -5.25 9.73 15.80
N PHE A 105 -5.11 8.55 15.17
CA PHE A 105 -4.00 8.26 14.27
C PHE A 105 -3.89 9.30 13.15
N VAL A 106 -4.95 9.50 12.37
CA VAL A 106 -4.98 10.41 11.22
C VAL A 106 -4.66 11.85 11.65
N HIS A 107 -5.31 12.34 12.70
CA HIS A 107 -5.09 13.72 13.16
C HIS A 107 -3.67 13.95 13.70
N THR A 108 -3.13 13.00 14.48
CA THR A 108 -1.77 13.11 15.01
C THR A 108 -0.75 13.07 13.87
N MET A 109 -0.88 12.16 12.91
CA MET A 109 0.04 12.10 11.77
C MET A 109 -0.01 13.37 10.92
N ARG A 110 -1.20 13.88 10.62
CA ARG A 110 -1.35 15.15 9.88
C ARG A 110 -0.74 16.34 10.62
N ALA A 111 -0.90 16.40 11.95
CA ALA A 111 -0.29 17.44 12.76
C ALA A 111 1.24 17.34 12.82
N LEU A 112 1.79 16.11 12.97
CA LEU A 112 3.24 15.89 13.03
C LEU A 112 3.95 16.29 11.73
N TYR A 113 3.28 16.10 10.59
CA TYR A 113 3.85 16.41 9.27
C TYR A 113 3.32 17.72 8.66
N ASP A 114 2.52 18.47 9.41
CA ASP A 114 1.90 19.73 8.97
C ASP A 114 1.22 19.61 7.59
N VAL A 115 0.43 18.55 7.42
CA VAL A 115 -0.24 18.27 6.14
C VAL A 115 -1.76 18.29 6.28
N THR A 116 -2.42 18.83 5.26
CA THR A 116 -3.88 18.82 5.14
C THR A 116 -4.23 18.24 3.75
N PRO A 117 -5.13 17.25 3.67
CA PRO A 117 -5.47 16.66 2.38
C PRO A 117 -6.35 17.59 1.54
N ASP A 118 -5.99 17.75 0.27
CA ASP A 118 -6.89 18.26 -0.75
C ASP A 118 -8.04 17.29 -0.98
N GLN A 119 -9.14 17.80 -1.55
CA GLN A 119 -10.31 17.00 -1.92
C GLN A 119 -10.41 16.93 -3.44
N VAL A 120 -9.88 15.88 -4.05
CA VAL A 120 -9.91 15.69 -5.50
C VAL A 120 -11.29 15.21 -5.92
N PRO A 121 -12.04 15.94 -6.76
CA PRO A 121 -13.40 15.54 -7.18
C PRO A 121 -13.40 14.19 -7.91
N TYR A 122 -14.23 13.25 -7.46
CA TYR A 122 -14.33 11.91 -8.05
C TYR A 122 -15.71 11.28 -7.81
N ALA A 123 -16.35 10.80 -8.88
CA ALA A 123 -17.59 10.01 -8.83
C ALA A 123 -18.71 10.62 -7.95
N GLY A 124 -18.90 11.94 -7.97
CA GLY A 124 -19.89 12.66 -7.14
C GLY A 124 -19.48 12.84 -5.67
N SER A 125 -18.24 12.47 -5.33
CA SER A 125 -17.61 12.60 -4.02
C SER A 125 -16.19 13.17 -4.19
N ALA A 126 -15.25 12.85 -3.29
CA ALA A 126 -13.85 13.29 -3.37
C ALA A 126 -12.88 12.21 -2.89
N LEU A 127 -11.65 12.29 -3.40
CA LEU A 127 -10.50 11.48 -2.94
C LEU A 127 -9.59 12.40 -2.10
N PRO A 128 -9.25 12.02 -0.86
CA PRO A 128 -8.22 12.72 -0.09
C PRO A 128 -6.86 12.56 -0.77
N ALA A 129 -6.11 13.67 -0.89
CA ALA A 129 -4.78 13.66 -1.50
C ALA A 129 -3.86 14.69 -0.84
N PHE A 130 -2.56 14.39 -0.76
CA PHE A 130 -1.52 15.31 -0.34
C PHE A 130 -0.65 15.68 -1.55
N ASP A 131 -0.40 16.98 -1.78
CA ASP A 131 0.58 17.49 -2.74
C ASP A 131 1.81 17.98 -1.98
N LEU A 132 2.77 17.10 -1.77
CA LEU A 132 3.99 17.33 -1.00
C LEU A 132 5.09 17.84 -1.93
N ARG A 133 5.62 19.04 -1.63
CA ARG A 133 6.59 19.70 -2.52
C ARG A 133 7.96 19.84 -1.87
N PRO A 134 9.03 19.50 -2.58
CA PRO A 134 10.39 19.70 -2.10
C PRO A 134 10.79 21.19 -2.11
N VAL A 135 11.82 21.52 -1.34
CA VAL A 135 12.42 22.87 -1.35
C VAL A 135 13.07 23.19 -2.70
N ALA A 136 13.67 22.15 -3.32
CA ALA A 136 14.27 22.22 -4.66
C ALA A 136 13.74 21.06 -5.50
N GLU A 137 12.94 21.36 -6.52
CA GLU A 137 12.40 20.34 -7.42
C GLU A 137 13.46 19.82 -8.38
N THR A 138 13.58 18.49 -8.48
CA THR A 138 14.41 17.81 -9.50
C THR A 138 13.67 17.63 -10.83
N GLY A 139 12.42 18.10 -10.90
CA GLY A 139 11.53 17.94 -12.05
C GLY A 139 10.80 16.59 -12.12
N SER A 140 10.96 15.70 -11.13
CA SER A 140 10.26 14.40 -11.08
C SER A 140 9.03 14.49 -10.18
N THR A 141 7.88 14.05 -10.70
CA THR A 141 6.65 13.92 -9.91
C THR A 141 6.33 12.44 -9.69
N ILE A 142 6.09 12.07 -8.42
CA ILE A 142 5.72 10.73 -8.00
C ILE A 142 4.27 10.76 -7.51
N VAL A 143 3.43 9.87 -8.04
CA VAL A 143 2.04 9.67 -7.56
C VAL A 143 2.00 8.36 -6.79
N VAL A 144 1.56 8.39 -5.52
CA VAL A 144 1.61 7.25 -4.61
C VAL A 144 0.21 6.89 -4.12
N PHE A 145 -0.08 5.60 -4.04
CA PHE A 145 -1.28 5.06 -3.40
C PHE A 145 -1.02 3.68 -2.81
N GLY A 146 -1.79 3.36 -1.78
CA GLY A 146 -1.65 2.12 -1.04
C GLY A 146 -2.48 0.96 -1.60
N GLY A 147 -2.72 -0.03 -0.72
CA GLY A 147 -3.34 -1.30 -1.07
C GLY A 147 -4.65 -1.61 -0.33
N PHE A 148 -4.71 -2.82 0.24
CA PHE A 148 -5.91 -3.44 0.79
C PHE A 148 -6.37 -2.85 2.14
N ASP A 149 -5.45 -2.26 2.91
CA ASP A 149 -5.68 -1.80 4.28
C ASP A 149 -5.01 -0.47 4.60
N SER A 150 -4.64 0.28 3.57
CA SER A 150 -3.76 1.44 3.69
C SER A 150 -4.52 2.70 4.10
N TYR A 151 -3.87 3.47 4.96
CA TYR A 151 -4.09 4.91 5.13
C TYR A 151 -2.86 5.64 4.63
N ILE A 152 -3.06 6.72 3.89
CA ILE A 152 -1.94 7.48 3.33
C ILE A 152 -1.06 8.10 4.40
N GLU A 153 -1.63 8.43 5.54
CA GLU A 153 -0.93 8.97 6.69
C GLU A 153 0.12 7.99 7.26
N GLU A 154 -0.10 6.67 7.09
CA GLU A 154 0.86 5.65 7.54
C GLU A 154 2.22 5.79 6.82
N PHE A 155 2.19 6.27 5.58
CA PHE A 155 3.36 6.37 4.72
C PHE A 155 4.08 7.73 4.78
N LEU A 156 3.57 8.70 5.54
CA LEU A 156 4.16 10.04 5.60
C LEU A 156 5.67 10.03 5.86
N PRO A 157 6.25 9.18 6.75
CA PRO A 157 7.71 9.10 6.91
C PRO A 157 8.42 8.69 5.61
N MET A 158 7.88 7.72 4.88
CA MET A 158 8.44 7.27 3.60
C MET A 158 8.30 8.35 2.51
N LEU A 159 7.12 8.99 2.43
CA LEU A 159 6.86 10.05 1.45
C LEU A 159 7.78 11.25 1.69
N ALA A 160 8.04 11.59 2.95
CA ALA A 160 8.96 12.64 3.33
C ALA A 160 10.38 12.38 2.79
N THR A 161 10.88 11.14 2.86
CA THR A 161 12.22 10.82 2.28
C THR A 161 12.29 11.01 0.77
N MET A 162 11.17 10.82 0.06
CA MET A 162 11.10 11.08 -1.38
C MET A 162 11.06 12.59 -1.68
N VAL A 163 10.36 13.35 -0.83
CA VAL A 163 10.33 14.82 -0.92
C VAL A 163 11.71 15.41 -0.64
N ASP A 164 12.42 14.92 0.38
CA ASP A 164 13.79 15.35 0.71
C ASP A 164 14.78 15.05 -0.41
N ALA A 165 14.54 13.98 -1.18
CA ALA A 165 15.30 13.66 -2.38
C ALA A 165 14.98 14.59 -3.58
N GLY A 166 14.11 15.59 -3.39
CA GLY A 166 13.76 16.59 -4.40
C GLY A 166 12.59 16.20 -5.32
N HIS A 167 11.85 15.16 -5.02
CA HIS A 167 10.66 14.78 -5.78
C HIS A 167 9.40 15.51 -5.28
N ARG A 168 8.56 15.98 -6.21
CA ARG A 168 7.18 16.30 -5.87
C ARG A 168 6.42 14.99 -5.66
N VAL A 169 5.75 14.82 -4.53
CA VAL A 169 4.99 13.61 -4.21
C VAL A 169 3.51 13.95 -4.07
N VAL A 170 2.68 13.38 -4.94
CA VAL A 170 1.22 13.43 -4.81
C VAL A 170 0.75 12.07 -4.32
N ALA A 171 0.33 12.02 -3.08
CA ALA A 171 -0.12 10.80 -2.45
C ALA A 171 -1.63 10.86 -2.19
N PHE A 172 -2.41 9.82 -2.56
CA PHE A 172 -3.86 9.87 -2.46
C PHE A 172 -4.48 8.55 -2.00
N GLU A 173 -5.67 8.64 -1.44
CA GLU A 173 -6.53 7.51 -1.12
C GLU A 173 -7.58 7.34 -2.20
N GLY A 174 -7.53 6.21 -2.89
CA GLY A 174 -8.53 5.87 -3.89
C GLY A 174 -9.72 5.11 -3.30
N PRO A 175 -10.72 4.76 -4.12
CA PRO A 175 -11.87 3.99 -3.69
C PRO A 175 -11.46 2.72 -2.92
N GLY A 176 -12.05 2.49 -1.75
CA GLY A 176 -11.74 1.37 -0.86
C GLY A 176 -10.57 1.60 0.08
N GLN A 177 -9.95 2.78 0.08
CA GLN A 177 -8.81 3.12 0.94
C GLN A 177 -9.16 4.26 1.88
N GLY A 178 -8.63 4.22 3.09
CA GLY A 178 -8.62 5.28 4.08
C GLY A 178 -9.87 6.17 4.12
N GLY A 179 -9.71 7.48 4.10
CA GLY A 179 -10.81 8.43 4.12
C GLY A 179 -11.72 8.39 2.90
N ALA A 180 -11.24 7.91 1.73
CA ALA A 180 -12.12 7.70 0.57
C ALA A 180 -13.19 6.64 0.85
N LEU A 181 -12.87 5.61 1.64
CA LEU A 181 -13.83 4.62 2.10
C LEU A 181 -14.58 5.10 3.35
N GLU A 182 -13.85 5.41 4.41
CA GLU A 182 -14.42 5.57 5.75
C GLU A 182 -15.25 6.86 5.89
N GLU A 183 -14.87 7.92 5.18
CA GLU A 183 -15.53 9.22 5.25
C GLU A 183 -16.43 9.49 4.05
N ARG A 184 -16.13 8.91 2.90
CA ARG A 184 -16.83 9.18 1.63
C ARG A 184 -17.64 7.99 1.12
N GLY A 185 -17.50 6.80 1.72
CA GLY A 185 -18.25 5.61 1.35
C GLY A 185 -17.94 5.08 -0.06
N LEU A 186 -16.76 5.36 -0.61
CA LEU A 186 -16.37 4.92 -1.95
C LEU A 186 -15.77 3.51 -1.87
N PRO A 187 -16.47 2.47 -2.35
CA PRO A 187 -15.94 1.10 -2.31
C PRO A 187 -14.86 0.90 -3.37
N MET A 188 -13.97 -0.06 -3.14
CA MET A 188 -12.87 -0.41 -4.02
C MET A 188 -13.33 -0.87 -5.40
N VAL A 189 -12.69 -0.34 -6.43
CA VAL A 189 -12.96 -0.64 -7.83
C VAL A 189 -11.70 -1.15 -8.53
N PRO A 190 -11.81 -2.08 -9.49
CA PRO A 190 -10.65 -2.53 -10.25
C PRO A 190 -10.18 -1.54 -11.32
N GLU A 191 -11.05 -0.61 -11.77
CA GLU A 191 -10.78 0.39 -12.82
C GLU A 191 -9.93 1.56 -12.25
N TRP A 192 -8.69 1.25 -11.79
CA TRP A 192 -7.83 2.16 -11.06
C TRP A 192 -7.26 3.31 -11.91
N GLU A 193 -7.29 3.18 -13.21
CA GLU A 193 -7.00 4.27 -14.12
C GLU A 193 -7.90 5.49 -13.90
N ARG A 194 -9.14 5.29 -13.44
CA ARG A 194 -10.11 6.38 -13.24
C ARG A 194 -9.76 7.30 -12.06
N PRO A 195 -9.55 6.80 -10.82
CA PRO A 195 -9.12 7.66 -9.72
C PRO A 195 -7.74 8.27 -9.98
N VAL A 196 -6.79 7.54 -10.59
CA VAL A 196 -5.50 8.12 -10.97
C VAL A 196 -5.69 9.26 -11.97
N SER A 197 -6.48 9.08 -13.03
CA SER A 197 -6.77 10.13 -14.02
C SER A 197 -7.36 11.38 -13.35
N ALA A 198 -8.30 11.22 -12.42
CA ALA A 198 -8.89 12.35 -11.69
C ALA A 198 -7.84 13.13 -10.87
N VAL A 199 -6.90 12.43 -10.22
CA VAL A 199 -5.80 13.05 -9.49
C VAL A 199 -4.85 13.79 -10.44
N LEU A 200 -4.47 13.16 -11.57
CA LEU A 200 -3.62 13.79 -12.57
C LEU A 200 -4.26 15.04 -13.19
N ASP A 201 -5.55 15.00 -13.46
CA ASP A 201 -6.32 16.14 -13.98
C ASP A 201 -6.37 17.29 -12.96
N HIS A 202 -6.64 16.97 -11.69
CA HIS A 202 -6.75 17.95 -10.61
C HIS A 202 -5.46 18.76 -10.42
N TYR A 203 -4.31 18.08 -10.46
CA TYR A 203 -3.01 18.71 -10.26
C TYR A 203 -2.31 19.11 -11.58
N GLY A 204 -2.93 18.90 -12.74
CA GLY A 204 -2.37 19.23 -14.05
C GLY A 204 -1.09 18.44 -14.41
N LEU A 205 -1.01 17.17 -14.01
CA LEU A 205 0.17 16.32 -14.17
C LEU A 205 0.16 15.59 -15.52
N THR A 206 1.30 15.60 -16.23
CA THR A 206 1.41 15.06 -17.60
C THR A 206 2.50 14.00 -17.81
N ASP A 207 3.47 13.89 -16.93
CA ASP A 207 4.58 12.91 -17.00
C ASP A 207 4.96 12.49 -15.58
N VAL A 208 4.40 11.37 -15.11
CA VAL A 208 4.54 10.96 -13.72
C VAL A 208 5.15 9.57 -13.57
N THR A 209 5.78 9.36 -12.41
CA THR A 209 6.03 8.04 -11.87
C THR A 209 4.85 7.65 -10.97
N ALA A 210 4.21 6.53 -11.23
CA ALA A 210 3.19 6.01 -10.32
C ALA A 210 3.77 4.87 -9.45
N VAL A 211 3.57 4.96 -8.15
CA VAL A 211 3.99 3.95 -7.16
C VAL A 211 2.75 3.37 -6.50
N GLY A 212 2.58 2.07 -6.58
CA GLY A 212 1.51 1.35 -5.90
C GLY A 212 2.07 0.34 -4.92
N GLU A 213 1.58 0.35 -3.68
CA GLU A 213 2.04 -0.53 -2.61
C GLU A 213 1.06 -1.67 -2.38
N SER A 214 1.55 -2.90 -2.15
CA SER A 214 0.75 -4.09 -1.86
C SER A 214 -0.26 -4.38 -2.98
N LEU A 215 -1.57 -4.41 -2.71
CA LEU A 215 -2.61 -4.47 -3.75
C LEU A 215 -2.43 -3.33 -4.77
N GLY A 216 -1.97 -2.17 -4.31
CA GLY A 216 -1.57 -1.04 -5.17
C GLY A 216 -0.55 -1.42 -6.23
N GLY A 217 0.32 -2.40 -5.98
CA GLY A 217 1.26 -2.93 -6.97
C GLY A 217 0.59 -3.54 -8.20
N GLY A 218 -0.58 -4.15 -8.04
CA GLY A 218 -1.42 -4.58 -9.16
C GLY A 218 -2.23 -3.43 -9.77
N LEU A 219 -2.74 -2.54 -8.92
CA LEU A 219 -3.53 -1.39 -9.35
C LEU A 219 -2.71 -0.41 -10.20
N VAL A 220 -1.42 -0.21 -9.88
CA VAL A 220 -0.54 0.68 -10.65
C VAL A 220 -0.25 0.15 -12.05
N ILE A 221 -0.11 -1.17 -12.21
CA ILE A 221 0.01 -1.81 -13.52
C ILE A 221 -1.27 -1.57 -14.35
N ARG A 222 -2.44 -1.69 -13.70
CA ARG A 222 -3.70 -1.39 -14.36
C ARG A 222 -3.80 0.08 -14.75
N ALA A 223 -3.49 1.00 -13.85
CA ALA A 223 -3.51 2.42 -14.15
C ALA A 223 -2.63 2.74 -15.37
N ALA A 224 -1.38 2.28 -15.38
CA ALA A 224 -0.43 2.52 -16.47
C ALA A 224 -0.84 1.87 -17.81
N ALA A 225 -1.67 0.83 -17.79
CA ALA A 225 -2.17 0.21 -19.01
C ALA A 225 -3.20 1.10 -19.76
N PHE A 226 -3.83 2.08 -19.08
CA PHE A 226 -4.93 2.89 -19.60
C PHE A 226 -4.75 4.41 -19.41
N GLU A 227 -3.75 4.83 -18.62
CA GLU A 227 -3.42 6.24 -18.37
C GLU A 227 -2.03 6.57 -18.96
N PRO A 228 -1.95 7.18 -20.14
CA PRO A 228 -0.69 7.39 -20.86
C PRO A 228 0.24 8.41 -20.21
N ARG A 229 -0.23 9.23 -19.27
CA ARG A 229 0.59 10.17 -18.49
C ARG A 229 1.50 9.47 -17.48
N ILE A 230 1.25 8.20 -17.19
CA ILE A 230 2.13 7.38 -16.37
C ILE A 230 3.28 6.86 -17.25
N SER A 231 4.43 7.48 -17.11
CA SER A 231 5.62 7.15 -17.90
C SER A 231 6.57 6.18 -17.21
N ARG A 232 6.48 6.09 -15.89
CA ARG A 232 7.25 5.19 -15.02
C ARG A 232 6.33 4.55 -13.99
N VAL A 233 6.56 3.29 -13.70
CA VAL A 233 5.74 2.48 -12.78
C VAL A 233 6.63 1.80 -11.76
N VAL A 234 6.26 1.89 -10.49
CA VAL A 234 6.84 1.10 -9.41
C VAL A 234 5.75 0.26 -8.75
N SER A 235 5.89 -1.05 -8.81
CA SER A 235 5.00 -2.01 -8.13
C SER A 235 5.70 -2.50 -6.86
N MET A 236 5.25 -2.00 -5.71
CA MET A 236 5.82 -2.26 -4.37
C MET A 236 4.73 -2.81 -3.43
N ASP A 237 4.53 -4.06 -3.17
CA ASP A 237 5.07 -5.27 -3.75
C ASP A 237 4.27 -5.66 -5.00
N ILE A 238 4.83 -6.53 -5.84
CA ILE A 238 4.08 -6.99 -7.01
C ILE A 238 2.85 -7.81 -6.62
N LEU A 239 1.71 -7.53 -7.27
CA LEU A 239 0.50 -8.31 -7.12
C LEU A 239 -0.19 -8.47 -8.49
N ASP A 240 -0.03 -9.62 -9.14
CA ASP A 240 -0.63 -9.87 -10.47
C ASP A 240 -2.00 -10.54 -10.41
N ASP A 241 -2.35 -11.16 -9.27
CA ASP A 241 -3.62 -11.90 -9.09
C ASP A 241 -4.04 -11.87 -7.61
N GLU A 242 -4.89 -10.90 -7.24
CA GLU A 242 -5.43 -10.72 -5.88
C GLU A 242 -6.23 -11.93 -5.41
N PHE A 243 -7.02 -12.53 -6.30
CA PHE A 243 -7.79 -13.73 -5.93
C PHE A 243 -6.88 -14.87 -5.45
N GLU A 244 -5.69 -15.05 -6.06
CA GLU A 244 -4.73 -16.06 -5.62
C GLU A 244 -4.21 -15.75 -4.21
N VAL A 245 -3.95 -14.47 -3.91
CA VAL A 245 -3.48 -14.01 -2.59
C VAL A 245 -4.53 -14.32 -1.52
N ILE A 246 -5.76 -13.86 -1.70
CA ILE A 246 -6.85 -14.08 -0.71
C ILE A 246 -7.19 -15.57 -0.56
N ALA A 247 -7.26 -16.31 -1.65
CA ALA A 247 -7.58 -17.75 -1.60
C ALA A 247 -6.52 -18.54 -0.81
N ARG A 248 -5.24 -18.17 -0.86
CA ARG A 248 -4.17 -18.80 -0.09
C ARG A 248 -4.33 -18.57 1.43
N GLN A 249 -4.80 -17.40 1.85
CA GLN A 249 -5.07 -17.12 3.27
C GLN A 249 -6.22 -17.99 3.82
N ILE A 250 -7.23 -18.29 2.98
CA ILE A 250 -8.31 -19.21 3.32
C ILE A 250 -7.77 -20.63 3.48
N GLY A 251 -6.92 -21.10 2.55
CA GLY A 251 -6.29 -22.43 2.64
C GLY A 251 -5.30 -22.72 1.51
N GLY A 252 -4.16 -23.32 1.86
CA GLY A 252 -3.16 -23.74 0.89
C GLY A 252 -3.76 -24.68 -0.18
N GLY A 253 -3.51 -24.42 -1.46
CA GLY A 253 -3.98 -25.25 -2.58
C GLY A 253 -5.46 -25.13 -2.94
N ILE A 254 -6.27 -24.36 -2.21
CA ILE A 254 -7.73 -24.23 -2.44
C ILE A 254 -8.08 -23.33 -3.64
N THR A 255 -7.13 -22.53 -4.12
CA THR A 255 -7.36 -21.56 -5.21
C THR A 255 -8.07 -22.14 -6.43
N PRO A 256 -7.66 -23.29 -7.02
CA PRO A 256 -8.35 -23.86 -8.19
C PRO A 256 -9.79 -24.27 -7.87
N VAL A 257 -10.02 -24.84 -6.69
CA VAL A 257 -11.34 -25.28 -6.23
C VAL A 257 -12.26 -24.07 -6.06
N LEU A 258 -11.80 -23.02 -5.40
CA LEU A 258 -12.58 -21.78 -5.24
C LEU A 258 -12.88 -21.14 -6.60
N ARG A 259 -11.94 -21.10 -7.54
CA ARG A 259 -12.20 -20.62 -8.90
C ARG A 259 -13.30 -21.42 -9.59
N ALA A 260 -13.25 -22.76 -9.52
CA ALA A 260 -14.28 -23.62 -10.10
C ALA A 260 -15.65 -23.36 -9.46
N LEU A 261 -15.72 -23.27 -8.12
CA LEU A 261 -16.96 -22.98 -7.40
C LEU A 261 -17.54 -21.61 -7.77
N LEU A 262 -16.70 -20.58 -7.95
CA LEU A 262 -17.13 -19.27 -8.41
C LEU A 262 -17.65 -19.31 -9.85
N ALA A 263 -16.97 -20.05 -10.73
CA ALA A 263 -17.36 -20.22 -12.14
C ALA A 263 -18.76 -20.86 -12.27
N VAL A 264 -19.06 -21.87 -11.45
CA VAL A 264 -20.39 -22.53 -11.43
C VAL A 264 -21.38 -21.84 -10.48
N ARG A 265 -21.02 -20.68 -9.94
CA ARG A 265 -21.86 -19.85 -9.03
C ARG A 265 -22.35 -20.59 -7.78
N ALA A 266 -21.54 -21.46 -7.23
CA ALA A 266 -21.84 -22.26 -6.03
C ALA A 266 -21.80 -21.43 -4.74
N ARG A 267 -22.60 -20.35 -4.67
CA ARG A 267 -22.64 -19.35 -3.59
C ARG A 267 -22.72 -19.97 -2.18
N GLY A 268 -23.61 -20.92 -1.98
CA GLY A 268 -23.82 -21.58 -0.68
C GLY A 268 -22.56 -22.31 -0.21
N ILE A 269 -21.88 -23.03 -1.12
CA ILE A 269 -20.66 -23.81 -0.81
C ILE A 269 -19.52 -22.83 -0.49
N VAL A 270 -19.29 -21.78 -1.30
CA VAL A 270 -18.23 -20.80 -1.07
C VAL A 270 -18.43 -20.12 0.29
N ASN A 271 -19.64 -19.67 0.62
CA ASN A 271 -19.92 -19.07 1.92
C ASN A 271 -19.74 -20.06 3.08
N ALA A 272 -20.04 -21.34 2.89
CA ALA A 272 -19.80 -22.36 3.94
C ALA A 272 -18.29 -22.59 4.16
N VAL A 273 -17.50 -22.65 3.08
CA VAL A 273 -16.02 -22.73 3.17
C VAL A 273 -15.46 -21.51 3.89
N ALA A 274 -15.90 -20.30 3.50
CA ALA A 274 -15.47 -19.06 4.13
C ALA A 274 -15.80 -19.02 5.63
N ARG A 275 -17.04 -19.37 6.03
CA ARG A 275 -17.41 -19.46 7.46
C ARG A 275 -16.53 -20.43 8.24
N ARG A 276 -16.17 -21.58 7.63
CA ARG A 276 -15.27 -22.56 8.27
C ARG A 276 -13.84 -22.01 8.43
N ALA A 277 -13.35 -21.24 7.45
CA ALA A 277 -12.06 -20.58 7.54
C ALA A 277 -12.04 -19.50 8.62
N ILE A 278 -13.06 -18.64 8.65
CA ILE A 278 -13.27 -17.61 9.69
C ILE A 278 -13.24 -18.21 11.10
N ALA A 279 -13.92 -19.34 11.30
CA ALA A 279 -13.99 -19.99 12.61
C ALA A 279 -12.67 -20.64 13.07
N ARG A 280 -11.69 -20.80 12.20
CA ARG A 280 -10.46 -21.56 12.49
C ARG A 280 -9.17 -20.74 12.38
N LYS A 281 -9.19 -19.65 11.63
CA LYS A 281 -8.01 -18.86 11.31
C LYS A 281 -8.31 -17.36 11.50
N PRO A 282 -7.75 -16.73 12.53
CA PRO A 282 -7.93 -15.29 12.75
C PRO A 282 -7.59 -14.44 11.52
N VAL A 283 -6.46 -14.72 10.83
CA VAL A 283 -6.06 -14.00 9.63
C VAL A 283 -7.07 -14.12 8.47
N ALA A 284 -7.70 -15.30 8.32
CA ALA A 284 -8.75 -15.48 7.31
C ALA A 284 -10.03 -14.73 7.71
N ALA A 285 -10.34 -14.67 8.98
CA ALA A 285 -11.47 -13.89 9.50
C ALA A 285 -11.28 -12.41 9.22
N TRP A 286 -10.11 -11.86 9.58
CA TRP A 286 -9.76 -10.47 9.30
C TRP A 286 -9.78 -10.17 7.80
N GLY A 287 -9.04 -10.94 6.99
CA GLY A 287 -8.93 -10.68 5.55
C GLY A 287 -10.26 -10.74 4.80
N LEU A 288 -11.18 -11.67 5.18
CA LEU A 288 -12.51 -11.74 4.59
C LEU A 288 -13.41 -10.58 5.06
N GLN A 289 -13.34 -10.18 6.32
CA GLN A 289 -14.12 -9.06 6.85
C GLN A 289 -13.66 -7.73 6.26
N GLN A 290 -12.35 -7.49 6.28
CA GLN A 290 -11.73 -6.31 5.67
C GLN A 290 -12.04 -6.26 4.17
N GLY A 291 -11.90 -7.37 3.46
CA GLY A 291 -12.20 -7.43 2.03
C GLY A 291 -13.66 -7.14 1.69
N MET A 292 -14.61 -7.65 2.49
CA MET A 292 -16.03 -7.30 2.33
C MET A 292 -16.28 -5.81 2.62
N HIS A 293 -15.61 -5.26 3.63
CA HIS A 293 -15.72 -3.85 4.00
C HIS A 293 -15.23 -2.94 2.88
N ILE A 294 -14.00 -3.12 2.42
CA ILE A 294 -13.41 -2.25 1.38
C ILE A 294 -14.11 -2.36 0.01
N THR A 295 -14.70 -3.52 -0.30
CA THR A 295 -15.42 -3.72 -1.57
C THR A 295 -16.91 -3.44 -1.49
N GLY A 296 -17.43 -3.12 -0.29
CA GLY A 296 -18.86 -2.92 -0.06
C GLY A 296 -19.71 -4.16 -0.34
N THR A 297 -19.14 -5.38 -0.20
CA THR A 297 -19.84 -6.62 -0.50
C THR A 297 -20.44 -7.25 0.77
N ALA A 298 -21.62 -7.84 0.65
CA ALA A 298 -22.37 -8.36 1.79
C ALA A 298 -21.98 -9.80 2.17
N THR A 299 -21.33 -10.56 1.29
CA THR A 299 -20.99 -11.95 1.53
C THR A 299 -19.58 -12.29 1.06
N ALA A 300 -18.96 -13.30 1.70
CA ALA A 300 -17.65 -13.78 1.29
C ALA A 300 -17.63 -14.28 -0.17
N TYR A 301 -18.74 -14.84 -0.68
CA TYR A 301 -18.87 -15.20 -2.09
C TYR A 301 -18.76 -13.95 -2.99
N ASP A 302 -19.48 -12.88 -2.67
CA ASP A 302 -19.49 -11.66 -3.49
C ASP A 302 -18.12 -10.97 -3.45
N PHE A 303 -17.47 -10.94 -2.27
CA PHE A 303 -16.09 -10.46 -2.14
C PHE A 303 -15.12 -11.31 -3.00
N LEU A 304 -15.07 -12.64 -2.79
CA LEU A 304 -14.18 -13.50 -3.56
C LEU A 304 -14.45 -13.45 -5.06
N ARG A 305 -15.70 -13.23 -5.47
CA ARG A 305 -16.02 -13.01 -6.87
C ARG A 305 -15.49 -11.65 -7.37
N SER A 306 -15.55 -10.60 -6.55
CA SER A 306 -15.01 -9.29 -6.92
C SER A 306 -13.50 -9.34 -7.09
N THR A 307 -12.76 -10.06 -6.22
CA THR A 307 -11.29 -10.16 -6.32
C THR A 307 -10.82 -10.81 -7.62
N THR A 308 -11.66 -11.62 -8.29
CA THR A 308 -11.32 -12.18 -9.61
C THR A 308 -11.17 -11.12 -10.71
N ARG A 309 -11.56 -9.86 -10.45
CA ARG A 309 -11.40 -8.74 -11.38
C ARG A 309 -10.06 -7.99 -11.16
N PHE A 310 -9.44 -8.18 -9.99
CA PHE A 310 -8.16 -7.55 -9.63
C PHE A 310 -7.01 -8.45 -10.08
N HIS A 311 -6.74 -8.45 -11.37
CA HIS A 311 -5.62 -9.16 -11.98
C HIS A 311 -5.07 -8.38 -13.18
N THR A 312 -3.78 -8.48 -13.42
CA THR A 312 -3.08 -7.70 -14.46
C THR A 312 -2.83 -8.48 -15.74
N ARG A 313 -3.00 -9.81 -15.72
CA ARG A 313 -2.56 -10.75 -16.76
C ARG A 313 -2.88 -10.33 -18.19
N ARG A 314 -4.11 -9.84 -18.45
CA ARG A 314 -4.55 -9.48 -19.81
C ARG A 314 -4.26 -8.03 -20.17
N ILE A 315 -4.01 -7.18 -19.19
CA ILE A 315 -3.85 -5.74 -19.38
C ILE A 315 -2.38 -5.31 -19.39
N SER A 316 -1.48 -6.06 -18.77
CA SER A 316 -0.04 -5.76 -18.71
C SER A 316 0.60 -5.52 -20.08
N GLN A 317 0.08 -6.18 -21.12
CA GLN A 317 0.55 -5.97 -22.50
C GLN A 317 0.29 -4.58 -23.05
N PHE A 318 -0.55 -3.76 -22.40
CA PHE A 318 -0.83 -2.39 -22.82
C PHE A 318 0.07 -1.36 -22.14
N VAL A 319 0.81 -1.77 -21.11
CA VAL A 319 1.77 -0.90 -20.43
C VAL A 319 2.96 -0.62 -21.35
N THR A 320 3.24 0.67 -21.58
CA THR A 320 4.37 1.15 -22.41
C THR A 320 5.42 1.92 -21.60
N ALA A 321 5.18 2.06 -20.29
CA ALA A 321 6.06 2.74 -19.33
C ALA A 321 7.36 1.96 -19.06
N ASP A 322 8.33 2.60 -18.40
CA ASP A 322 9.38 1.90 -17.68
C ASP A 322 8.78 1.30 -16.39
N VAL A 323 9.13 0.07 -16.06
CA VAL A 323 8.53 -0.64 -14.95
C VAL A 323 9.59 -1.20 -14.01
N LEU A 324 9.47 -0.88 -12.71
CA LEU A 324 10.20 -1.48 -11.62
C LEU A 324 9.23 -2.37 -10.82
N LEU A 325 9.57 -3.65 -10.71
CA LEU A 325 8.84 -4.64 -9.92
C LEU A 325 9.67 -5.03 -8.71
N LEU A 326 9.15 -4.77 -7.51
CA LEU A 326 9.76 -5.16 -6.24
C LEU A 326 9.03 -6.36 -5.65
N ALA A 327 9.74 -7.23 -4.95
CA ALA A 327 9.17 -8.37 -4.24
C ALA A 327 10.06 -8.79 -3.06
N GLY A 328 9.44 -9.26 -1.99
CA GLY A 328 10.12 -9.95 -0.90
C GLY A 328 10.30 -11.44 -1.19
N ALA A 329 11.46 -12.02 -0.89
CA ALA A 329 11.71 -13.44 -1.10
C ALA A 329 10.84 -14.34 -0.21
N ASP A 330 10.50 -13.86 1.00
CA ASP A 330 9.73 -14.56 2.02
C ASP A 330 8.35 -13.96 2.22
N ASP A 331 7.81 -13.23 1.21
CA ASP A 331 6.48 -12.65 1.28
C ASP A 331 5.42 -13.74 1.53
N HIS A 332 4.77 -13.65 2.70
CA HIS A 332 3.78 -14.62 3.12
C HIS A 332 2.38 -14.38 2.50
N TYR A 333 2.13 -13.18 1.94
CA TYR A 333 0.91 -12.85 1.21
C TYR A 333 1.04 -13.17 -0.27
N VAL A 334 2.00 -12.53 -0.95
CA VAL A 334 2.15 -12.60 -2.40
C VAL A 334 3.20 -13.63 -2.80
N PRO A 335 2.81 -14.71 -3.51
CA PRO A 335 3.78 -15.70 -3.95
C PRO A 335 4.81 -15.11 -4.91
N LEU A 336 6.10 -15.30 -4.67
CA LEU A 336 7.20 -14.79 -5.51
C LEU A 336 7.05 -15.15 -7.01
N LYS A 337 6.38 -16.26 -7.35
CA LYS A 337 6.06 -16.63 -8.74
C LYS A 337 5.23 -15.57 -9.48
N GLN A 338 4.50 -14.69 -8.76
CA GLN A 338 3.76 -13.59 -9.37
C GLN A 338 4.72 -12.58 -10.03
N LEU A 339 5.90 -12.36 -9.46
CA LEU A 339 6.93 -11.48 -10.04
C LEU A 339 7.32 -11.92 -11.46
N GLY A 340 7.69 -13.20 -11.64
CA GLY A 340 8.06 -13.71 -12.96
C GLY A 340 6.89 -13.68 -13.96
N ARG A 341 5.67 -13.97 -13.50
CA ARG A 341 4.47 -13.88 -14.36
C ARG A 341 4.20 -12.44 -14.81
N GLN A 342 4.29 -11.49 -13.90
CA GLN A 342 4.08 -10.07 -14.19
C GLN A 342 5.12 -9.56 -15.19
N ALA A 343 6.41 -9.82 -14.94
CA ALA A 343 7.49 -9.43 -15.83
C ALA A 343 7.28 -9.99 -17.25
N ALA A 344 6.91 -11.27 -17.35
CA ALA A 344 6.66 -11.92 -18.65
C ALA A 344 5.44 -11.34 -19.41
N ASN A 345 4.47 -10.75 -18.71
CA ASN A 345 3.26 -10.18 -19.31
C ASN A 345 3.44 -8.72 -19.77
N LEU A 346 4.49 -8.01 -19.35
CA LEU A 346 4.79 -6.62 -19.70
C LEU A 346 5.48 -6.50 -21.08
N LYS A 347 4.87 -7.08 -22.11
CA LYS A 347 5.47 -7.28 -23.45
C LYS A 347 5.77 -5.99 -24.22
N ARG A 348 5.11 -4.89 -23.88
CA ARG A 348 5.24 -3.59 -24.55
C ARG A 348 5.84 -2.53 -23.64
N ALA A 349 6.17 -2.88 -22.40
CA ALA A 349 6.89 -1.97 -21.51
C ALA A 349 8.24 -1.57 -22.15
N ARG A 350 8.61 -0.30 -22.03
CA ARG A 350 9.88 0.21 -22.54
C ARG A 350 11.07 -0.46 -21.88
N SER A 351 10.97 -0.66 -20.56
CA SER A 351 11.92 -1.47 -19.79
C SER A 351 11.20 -2.17 -18.63
N VAL A 352 11.74 -3.31 -18.20
CA VAL A 352 11.27 -4.03 -17.02
C VAL A 352 12.47 -4.37 -16.15
N THR A 353 12.52 -3.77 -14.98
CA THR A 353 13.51 -4.08 -13.94
C THR A 353 12.82 -4.84 -12.81
N THR A 354 13.43 -5.92 -12.34
CA THR A 354 12.94 -6.69 -11.21
C THR A 354 13.94 -6.65 -10.07
N ARG A 355 13.46 -6.52 -8.84
CA ARG A 355 14.27 -6.60 -7.63
C ARG A 355 13.59 -7.50 -6.59
N THR A 356 14.27 -8.54 -6.15
CA THR A 356 13.84 -9.37 -5.04
C THR A 356 14.72 -9.08 -3.83
N PHE A 357 14.10 -8.69 -2.72
CA PHE A 357 14.78 -8.45 -1.45
C PHE A 357 14.87 -9.73 -0.63
N THR A 358 15.93 -9.85 0.16
CA THR A 358 16.29 -11.06 0.89
C THR A 358 16.31 -10.84 2.40
N THR A 359 16.37 -11.94 3.16
CA THR A 359 16.49 -11.92 4.63
C THR A 359 17.79 -11.24 5.08
N ALA A 360 18.88 -11.38 4.32
CA ALA A 360 20.15 -10.71 4.63
C ALA A 360 20.03 -9.18 4.61
N GLU A 361 19.07 -8.65 3.85
CA GLU A 361 18.77 -7.22 3.76
C GLU A 361 17.68 -6.78 4.75
N GLN A 362 17.15 -7.69 5.56
CA GLN A 362 16.01 -7.48 6.46
C GLN A 362 14.72 -6.99 5.74
N ALA A 363 14.61 -7.23 4.44
CA ALA A 363 13.57 -6.71 3.55
C ALA A 363 12.82 -7.82 2.79
N SER A 364 12.95 -9.08 3.18
CA SER A 364 12.38 -10.23 2.46
C SER A 364 10.87 -10.38 2.61
N ASN A 365 10.25 -9.62 3.50
CA ASN A 365 8.81 -9.69 3.79
C ASN A 365 8.00 -8.81 2.85
N HIS A 366 6.66 -8.93 2.94
CA HIS A 366 5.71 -8.13 2.17
C HIS A 366 5.97 -6.63 2.34
N CYS A 367 5.98 -5.88 1.24
CA CYS A 367 6.29 -4.44 1.18
C CYS A 367 7.59 -4.06 1.88
N GLN A 368 8.55 -5.00 1.92
CA GLN A 368 9.87 -4.86 2.52
C GLN A 368 9.83 -4.41 3.99
N VAL A 369 8.77 -4.81 4.72
CA VAL A 369 8.68 -4.61 6.17
C VAL A 369 9.90 -5.21 6.86
N GLY A 370 10.53 -4.42 7.71
CA GLY A 370 11.82 -4.65 8.35
C GLY A 370 12.96 -3.82 7.75
N ASN A 371 12.86 -3.38 6.49
CA ASN A 371 13.79 -2.43 5.89
C ASN A 371 13.17 -1.74 4.65
N ILE A 372 12.09 -1.01 4.86
CA ILE A 372 11.43 -0.25 3.78
C ILE A 372 12.36 0.81 3.17
N GLY A 373 13.34 1.30 3.94
CA GLY A 373 14.37 2.23 3.46
C GLY A 373 15.17 1.65 2.30
N ALA A 374 15.45 0.32 2.29
CA ALA A 374 16.12 -0.33 1.16
C ALA A 374 15.27 -0.27 -0.12
N ALA A 375 13.95 -0.44 -0.01
CA ALA A 375 13.06 -0.32 -1.16
C ALA A 375 13.03 1.12 -1.69
N VAL A 376 12.90 2.11 -0.81
CA VAL A 376 12.93 3.53 -1.18
C VAL A 376 14.22 3.89 -1.89
N HIS A 377 15.37 3.44 -1.38
CA HIS A 377 16.67 3.66 -2.01
C HIS A 377 16.75 3.06 -3.42
N VAL A 378 16.26 1.83 -3.61
CA VAL A 378 16.19 1.19 -4.93
C VAL A 378 15.28 1.97 -5.88
N ILE A 379 14.14 2.46 -5.41
CA ILE A 379 13.22 3.29 -6.20
C ILE A 379 13.91 4.57 -6.63
N GLN A 380 14.55 5.30 -5.74
CA GLN A 380 15.27 6.54 -6.03
C GLN A 380 16.39 6.35 -7.06
N ALA A 381 17.26 5.35 -6.85
CA ALA A 381 18.34 5.03 -7.79
C ALA A 381 17.79 4.64 -9.18
N TRP A 382 16.71 3.87 -9.23
CA TRP A 382 16.07 3.51 -10.50
C TRP A 382 15.44 4.72 -11.20
N LEU A 383 14.85 5.66 -10.46
CA LEU A 383 14.29 6.90 -11.01
C LEU A 383 15.37 7.77 -11.63
N GLU A 384 16.52 7.92 -11.01
CA GLU A 384 17.66 8.67 -11.55
C GLU A 384 18.12 8.11 -12.91
N ILE A 385 18.30 6.78 -12.99
CA ILE A 385 18.72 6.08 -14.21
C ILE A 385 17.66 6.21 -15.30
N SER A 386 16.40 5.95 -14.99
CA SER A 386 15.31 5.97 -15.98
C SER A 386 15.02 7.37 -16.51
N THR A 387 15.16 8.40 -15.69
CA THR A 387 15.00 9.80 -16.09
C THR A 387 16.14 10.23 -17.01
N SER A 388 17.38 9.91 -16.68
CA SER A 388 18.56 10.22 -17.50
C SER A 388 18.49 9.56 -18.88
N SER A 389 18.08 8.30 -18.95
CA SER A 389 17.90 7.58 -20.22
C SER A 389 16.86 8.24 -21.13
N ARG A 390 15.72 8.66 -20.55
CA ARG A 390 14.66 9.37 -21.32
C ARG A 390 15.09 10.74 -21.83
N LEU A 391 15.87 11.47 -21.06
CA LEU A 391 16.41 12.76 -21.50
C LEU A 391 17.39 12.60 -22.67
N ALA A 392 18.24 11.58 -22.62
CA ALA A 392 19.16 11.26 -23.71
C ALA A 392 18.41 10.89 -25.00
N GLU A 393 17.40 10.02 -24.94
CA GLU A 393 16.57 9.66 -26.11
C GLU A 393 15.83 10.87 -26.73
N LYS A 394 15.31 11.77 -25.89
CA LYS A 394 14.66 13.01 -26.36
C LYS A 394 15.66 13.94 -27.05
N ALA A 395 16.89 14.03 -26.57
CA ALA A 395 17.94 14.84 -27.18
C ALA A 395 18.38 14.27 -28.53
N ASP A 396 18.55 12.97 -28.64
CA ASP A 396 18.93 12.29 -29.90
C ASP A 396 17.83 12.43 -30.97
N SER A 397 16.56 12.25 -30.59
CA SER A 397 15.43 12.42 -31.51
C SER A 397 15.24 13.87 -31.97
N ALA A 398 15.54 14.86 -31.13
CA ALA A 398 15.53 16.28 -31.52
C ALA A 398 16.69 16.63 -32.48
N GLY A 399 17.85 15.98 -32.35
CA GLY A 399 19.00 16.15 -33.23
C GLY A 399 18.82 15.56 -34.63
N GLU A 400 17.98 14.55 -34.82
CA GLU A 400 17.65 13.96 -36.13
C GLU A 400 16.69 14.83 -36.95
N PHE A 401 15.89 15.70 -36.33
CA PHE A 401 15.01 16.63 -37.06
C PHE A 401 15.71 17.91 -37.55
N VAL A 402 16.98 18.14 -37.21
CA VAL A 402 17.77 19.31 -37.56
C VAL A 402 18.78 18.98 -38.67
N ARG A 403 18.82 17.76 -39.15
CA ARG A 403 19.65 17.35 -40.32
C ARG A 403 18.74 17.02 -41.50
#